data_e112a7f82e499cac0037d47529fd18b8
#
_entry.id   e112a7f82e499cac0037d47529fd18b8
#
_cell.length_a   1.000
_cell.length_b   1.000
_cell.length_c   1.000
_cell.angle_alpha   90.00
_cell.angle_beta   90.00
_cell.angle_gamma   90.00
#
_symmetry.space_group_name_H-M   'P 1'
#
loop_
_entity.id
_entity.type
_entity.pdbx_description
1 polymer ?
#
loop_
_entity_poly.entity_id
_entity_poly.type
_entity_poly.pdbx_seq_one_letter_code
_entity_poly.pdbx_strand_id
1 'polypeptide(L)'
;MPKLDGATEWFGGTQAHAEAEAEGRPTLVHFWSVSCGVCKENMPRVAEWRDRRREDGLRVIAVHMPRYEADTDVEAVREAVSRYNVTEPCAVDNEHKLRDAFQNEHGYVPAYYLFDAQGKLKSFAAGERGLDMLTSAVERLLAATAQQQTTTAQG
;
A
#
# COMPACT_ATOMS: atom_id res chain seq x y z
N MET A 1 5.42 5.69 9.32
CA MET A 1 5.40 5.53 7.85
C MET A 1 6.27 6.60 7.23
N PRO A 2 7.13 6.25 6.27
CA PRO A 2 7.91 7.26 5.56
C PRO A 2 7.02 8.27 4.86
N LYS A 3 7.55 9.47 4.62
CA LYS A 3 6.85 10.44 3.78
C LYS A 3 6.78 9.91 2.35
N LEU A 4 5.72 10.27 1.64
CA LEU A 4 5.48 9.81 0.28
C LEU A 4 6.04 10.77 -0.78
N ASP A 5 7.16 11.41 -0.44
CA ASP A 5 7.82 12.38 -1.32
C ASP A 5 8.57 11.66 -2.45
N GLY A 6 8.58 12.28 -3.62
CA GLY A 6 9.45 11.85 -4.72
C GLY A 6 8.79 10.99 -5.78
N ALA A 7 7.50 10.71 -5.67
CA ALA A 7 6.78 10.09 -6.77
C ALA A 7 6.77 11.02 -7.98
N THR A 8 6.96 10.44 -9.17
CA THR A 8 6.94 11.23 -10.42
C THR A 8 5.55 11.54 -10.90
N GLU A 9 4.57 10.76 -10.46
CA GLU A 9 3.16 10.96 -10.78
C GLU A 9 2.30 10.21 -9.76
N TRP A 10 1.02 10.59 -9.66
CA TRP A 10 0.03 9.92 -8.82
C TRP A 10 -1.23 9.61 -9.61
N PHE A 11 -1.83 8.44 -9.34
CA PHE A 11 -3.16 8.06 -9.82
C PHE A 11 -4.07 7.86 -8.61
N GLY A 12 -5.37 8.13 -8.80
CA GLY A 12 -6.36 7.91 -7.74
C GLY A 12 -6.28 8.88 -6.57
N GLY A 13 -5.53 9.95 -6.70
CA GLY A 13 -5.35 10.97 -5.68
C GLY A 13 -4.00 11.66 -5.82
N THR A 14 -3.70 12.54 -4.87
CA THR A 14 -2.42 13.24 -4.79
C THR A 14 -1.62 12.72 -3.61
N GLN A 15 -0.36 13.13 -3.50
CA GLN A 15 0.45 12.84 -2.32
C GLN A 15 -0.24 13.34 -1.04
N ALA A 16 -0.74 14.58 -1.06
CA ALA A 16 -1.42 15.17 0.10
C ALA A 16 -2.66 14.37 0.49
N HIS A 17 -3.43 13.90 -0.50
CA HIS A 17 -4.60 13.06 -0.26
C HIS A 17 -4.19 11.73 0.38
N ALA A 18 -3.17 11.06 -0.16
CA ALA A 18 -2.69 9.79 0.37
C ALA A 18 -2.20 9.93 1.81
N GLU A 19 -1.42 10.97 2.09
CA GLU A 19 -0.91 11.22 3.44
C GLU A 19 -2.03 11.55 4.43
N ALA A 20 -3.02 12.32 4.01
CA ALA A 20 -4.19 12.63 4.83
C ALA A 20 -5.04 11.38 5.13
N GLU A 21 -5.20 10.49 4.15
CA GLU A 21 -5.90 9.22 4.33
C GLU A 21 -5.21 8.34 5.36
N ALA A 22 -3.88 8.31 5.35
CA ALA A 22 -3.07 7.48 6.26
C ALA A 22 -2.97 8.05 7.68
N GLU A 23 -3.11 9.36 7.84
CA GLU A 23 -2.88 10.02 9.12
C GLU A 23 -3.86 9.51 10.18
N GLY A 24 -3.31 8.99 11.28
CA GLY A 24 -4.10 8.49 12.39
C GLY A 24 -4.84 7.19 12.11
N ARG A 25 -4.50 6.50 11.02
CA ARG A 25 -5.19 5.27 10.62
C ARG A 25 -4.21 4.15 10.28
N PRO A 26 -4.56 2.89 10.58
CA PRO A 26 -3.76 1.76 10.10
C PRO A 26 -3.72 1.76 8.58
N THR A 27 -2.52 1.56 8.03
CA THR A 27 -2.29 1.73 6.59
C THR A 27 -1.47 0.59 6.03
N LEU A 28 -1.94 0.02 4.93
CA LEU A 28 -1.21 -0.95 4.12
C LEU A 28 -0.65 -0.25 2.90
N VAL A 29 0.66 -0.29 2.72
CA VAL A 29 1.32 0.19 1.50
C VAL A 29 1.81 -1.01 0.73
N HIS A 30 1.39 -1.15 -0.54
CA HIS A 30 1.83 -2.26 -1.37
C HIS A 30 2.59 -1.78 -2.60
N PHE A 31 3.74 -2.40 -2.82
CA PHE A 31 4.58 -2.16 -4.00
C PHE A 31 4.24 -3.19 -5.08
N TRP A 32 4.07 -2.74 -6.29
CA TRP A 32 3.74 -3.58 -7.44
C TRP A 32 4.39 -3.05 -8.72
N SER A 33 4.33 -3.83 -9.78
CA SER A 33 4.91 -3.45 -11.06
C SER A 33 4.06 -4.04 -12.19
N VAL A 34 3.96 -3.34 -13.31
CA VAL A 34 3.21 -3.83 -14.48
C VAL A 34 3.80 -5.13 -15.03
N SER A 35 5.08 -5.39 -14.81
CA SER A 35 5.74 -6.63 -15.24
C SER A 35 5.56 -7.78 -14.25
N CYS A 36 4.93 -7.55 -13.11
CA CYS A 36 4.82 -8.53 -12.03
C CYS A 36 3.49 -9.30 -12.12
N GLY A 37 3.54 -10.55 -12.59
CA GLY A 37 2.36 -11.42 -12.69
C GLY A 37 1.73 -11.73 -11.34
N VAL A 38 2.56 -12.05 -10.33
CA VAL A 38 2.10 -12.32 -8.95
C VAL A 38 1.40 -11.12 -8.35
N CYS A 39 1.91 -9.90 -8.59
CA CYS A 39 1.25 -8.68 -8.14
C CYS A 39 -0.18 -8.59 -8.68
N LYS A 40 -0.35 -8.86 -9.98
CA LYS A 40 -1.66 -8.80 -10.64
C LYS A 40 -2.62 -9.86 -10.08
N GLU A 41 -2.13 -11.05 -9.79
CA GLU A 41 -2.94 -12.11 -9.18
C GLU A 41 -3.42 -11.74 -7.78
N ASN A 42 -2.63 -10.96 -7.04
CA ASN A 42 -2.96 -10.56 -5.67
C ASN A 42 -3.81 -9.28 -5.59
N MET A 43 -3.96 -8.53 -6.68
CA MET A 43 -4.73 -7.28 -6.68
C MET A 43 -6.16 -7.43 -6.16
N PRO A 44 -6.93 -8.51 -6.50
CA PRO A 44 -8.29 -8.65 -5.96
C PRO A 44 -8.32 -8.75 -4.44
N ARG A 45 -7.34 -9.40 -3.81
CA ARG A 45 -7.27 -9.53 -2.36
C ARG A 45 -6.96 -8.18 -1.69
N VAL A 46 -6.05 -7.42 -2.28
CA VAL A 46 -5.73 -6.06 -1.80
C VAL A 46 -6.96 -5.17 -1.93
N ALA A 47 -7.67 -5.25 -3.07
CA ALA A 47 -8.90 -4.50 -3.29
C ALA A 47 -9.97 -4.85 -2.26
N GLU A 48 -10.09 -6.13 -1.89
CA GLU A 48 -11.04 -6.57 -0.87
C GLU A 48 -10.73 -5.94 0.48
N TRP A 49 -9.47 -5.93 0.91
CA TRP A 49 -9.06 -5.24 2.14
C TRP A 49 -9.35 -3.74 2.06
N ARG A 50 -9.01 -3.11 0.95
CA ARG A 50 -9.26 -1.68 0.73
C ARG A 50 -10.73 -1.34 0.90
N ASP A 51 -11.62 -2.14 0.31
CA ASP A 51 -13.05 -1.83 0.25
C ASP A 51 -13.79 -2.29 1.49
N ARG A 52 -13.51 -3.50 1.99
CA ARG A 52 -14.24 -4.09 3.12
C ARG A 52 -13.76 -3.65 4.48
N ARG A 53 -12.47 -3.34 4.62
CA ARG A 53 -11.91 -2.99 5.92
C ARG A 53 -11.73 -1.48 6.09
N ARG A 54 -12.23 -0.70 5.13
CA ARG A 54 -12.22 0.77 5.25
C ARG A 54 -13.04 1.24 6.46
N GLU A 55 -14.17 0.66 6.71
CA GLU A 55 -15.00 0.98 7.87
C GLU A 55 -14.34 0.64 9.20
N ASP A 56 -13.38 -0.29 9.19
CA ASP A 56 -12.57 -0.63 10.36
C ASP A 56 -11.34 0.28 10.50
N GLY A 57 -11.19 1.23 9.61
CA GLY A 57 -10.12 2.23 9.64
C GLY A 57 -8.95 1.95 8.71
N LEU A 58 -8.86 0.78 8.10
CA LEU A 58 -7.72 0.46 7.21
C LEU A 58 -7.73 1.35 5.97
N ARG A 59 -6.54 1.87 5.64
CA ARG A 59 -6.31 2.58 4.38
C ARG A 59 -5.27 1.84 3.57
N VAL A 60 -5.38 1.91 2.26
CA VAL A 60 -4.46 1.23 1.34
C VAL A 60 -3.87 2.27 0.40
N ILE A 61 -2.56 2.20 0.22
CA ILE A 61 -1.80 3.05 -0.70
C ILE A 61 -0.97 2.12 -1.58
N ALA A 62 -0.95 2.37 -2.88
CA ALA A 62 -0.17 1.61 -3.84
C ALA A 62 1.06 2.41 -4.26
N VAL A 63 2.17 1.70 -4.49
CA VAL A 63 3.38 2.27 -5.08
C VAL A 63 3.77 1.40 -6.28
N HIS A 64 3.71 1.96 -7.48
CA HIS A 64 4.20 1.30 -8.67
C HIS A 64 5.71 1.53 -8.74
N MET A 65 6.48 0.46 -8.59
CA MET A 65 7.93 0.50 -8.59
C MET A 65 8.46 -0.24 -9.82
N PRO A 66 9.10 0.46 -10.78
CA PRO A 66 9.61 -0.21 -11.96
C PRO A 66 10.77 -1.15 -11.61
N ARG A 67 10.73 -2.36 -12.19
CA ARG A 67 11.84 -3.33 -12.11
C ARG A 67 12.71 -3.28 -13.37
N TYR A 68 12.10 -2.94 -14.50
CA TYR A 68 12.72 -2.87 -15.82
C TYR A 68 12.42 -1.51 -16.43
N GLU A 69 13.19 -1.12 -17.42
CA GLU A 69 12.99 0.17 -18.09
C GLU A 69 11.58 0.28 -18.69
N ALA A 70 11.05 -0.82 -19.26
CA ALA A 70 9.70 -0.82 -19.80
C ALA A 70 8.62 -0.48 -18.76
N ASP A 71 8.87 -0.77 -17.49
CA ASP A 71 7.92 -0.47 -16.40
C ASP A 71 7.82 1.03 -16.12
N THR A 72 8.73 1.85 -16.64
CA THR A 72 8.69 3.31 -16.44
C THR A 72 7.70 4.00 -17.37
N ASP A 73 7.07 3.27 -18.27
CA ASP A 73 6.05 3.81 -19.17
C ASP A 73 4.78 4.14 -18.37
N VAL A 74 4.55 5.43 -18.17
CA VAL A 74 3.43 5.94 -17.35
C VAL A 74 2.08 5.53 -17.97
N GLU A 75 1.97 5.47 -19.28
CA GLU A 75 0.71 5.06 -19.93
C GLU A 75 0.41 3.58 -19.70
N ALA A 76 1.45 2.73 -19.65
CA ALA A 76 1.26 1.32 -19.27
C ALA A 76 0.80 1.18 -17.83
N VAL A 77 1.32 2.02 -16.92
CA VAL A 77 0.88 2.05 -15.51
C VAL A 77 -0.57 2.53 -15.43
N ARG A 78 -0.93 3.58 -16.16
CA ARG A 78 -2.29 4.11 -16.21
C ARG A 78 -3.29 3.04 -16.65
N GLU A 79 -2.97 2.32 -17.71
CA GLU A 79 -3.80 1.24 -18.21
C GLU A 79 -3.96 0.12 -17.18
N ALA A 80 -2.86 -0.27 -16.52
CA ALA A 80 -2.89 -1.32 -15.51
C ALA A 80 -3.70 -0.89 -14.28
N VAL A 81 -3.57 0.34 -13.83
CA VAL A 81 -4.38 0.89 -12.72
C VAL A 81 -5.87 0.75 -13.02
N SER A 82 -6.28 1.08 -14.23
CA SER A 82 -7.68 0.92 -14.65
C SER A 82 -8.08 -0.55 -14.74
N ARG A 83 -7.27 -1.35 -15.42
CA ARG A 83 -7.54 -2.76 -15.70
C ARG A 83 -7.66 -3.61 -14.45
N TYR A 84 -6.80 -3.37 -13.46
CA TYR A 84 -6.75 -4.16 -12.23
C TYR A 84 -7.47 -3.49 -11.08
N ASN A 85 -8.26 -2.45 -11.36
CA ASN A 85 -9.11 -1.77 -10.38
C ASN A 85 -8.31 -1.26 -9.17
N VAL A 86 -7.19 -0.61 -9.43
CA VAL A 86 -6.38 0.04 -8.40
C VAL A 86 -6.98 1.43 -8.16
N THR A 87 -7.93 1.52 -7.23
CA THR A 87 -8.63 2.78 -6.94
C THR A 87 -8.05 3.53 -5.75
N GLU A 88 -7.20 2.88 -4.96
CA GLU A 88 -6.43 3.55 -3.92
C GLU A 88 -5.40 4.50 -4.54
N PRO A 89 -4.95 5.53 -3.80
CA PRO A 89 -3.88 6.38 -4.30
C PRO A 89 -2.68 5.55 -4.70
N CYS A 90 -2.18 5.76 -5.90
CA CYS A 90 -1.06 5.01 -6.47
C CYS A 90 0.05 5.96 -6.89
N ALA A 91 1.18 5.89 -6.20
CA ALA A 91 2.38 6.64 -6.55
C ALA A 91 3.13 5.92 -7.68
N VAL A 92 3.69 6.69 -8.58
CA VAL A 92 4.60 6.18 -9.62
C VAL A 92 6.03 6.49 -9.19
N ASP A 93 6.80 5.45 -8.88
CA ASP A 93 8.13 5.56 -8.26
C ASP A 93 9.26 5.41 -9.29
N ASN A 94 9.17 6.14 -10.41
CA ASN A 94 10.12 5.99 -11.51
C ASN A 94 11.55 6.41 -11.15
N GLU A 95 11.74 7.19 -10.09
CA GLU A 95 13.07 7.57 -9.61
C GLU A 95 13.53 6.75 -8.40
N HIS A 96 12.76 5.75 -7.99
CA HIS A 96 13.05 4.85 -6.87
C HIS A 96 13.21 5.56 -5.51
N LYS A 97 12.65 6.75 -5.36
CA LYS A 97 12.73 7.50 -4.10
C LYS A 97 11.87 6.87 -3.01
N LEU A 98 10.71 6.32 -3.36
CA LEU A 98 9.87 5.61 -2.40
C LEU A 98 10.45 4.24 -2.08
N ARG A 99 11.01 3.54 -3.06
CA ARG A 99 11.77 2.31 -2.79
C ARG A 99 12.82 2.53 -1.71
N ASP A 100 13.58 3.62 -1.83
CA ASP A 100 14.64 3.93 -0.89
C ASP A 100 14.10 4.35 0.47
N ALA A 101 13.04 5.18 0.49
CA ALA A 101 12.41 5.63 1.73
C ALA A 101 11.83 4.46 2.54
N PHE A 102 11.26 3.46 1.88
CA PHE A 102 10.71 2.26 2.52
C PHE A 102 11.78 1.19 2.74
N GLN A 103 13.01 1.44 2.35
CA GLN A 103 14.14 0.51 2.50
C GLN A 103 13.92 -0.83 1.77
N ASN A 104 13.23 -0.76 0.64
CA ASN A 104 13.02 -1.93 -0.24
C ASN A 104 14.22 -2.07 -1.20
N GLU A 105 15.39 -2.23 -0.64
CA GLU A 105 16.66 -2.23 -1.38
C GLU A 105 16.76 -3.35 -2.41
N HIS A 106 16.14 -4.49 -2.10
CA HIS A 106 16.12 -5.65 -3.01
C HIS A 106 15.10 -5.49 -4.15
N GLY A 107 14.26 -4.46 -4.08
CA GLY A 107 13.25 -4.23 -5.11
C GLY A 107 12.18 -5.30 -5.16
N TYR A 108 11.73 -5.81 -4.02
CA TYR A 108 10.68 -6.82 -3.97
C TYR A 108 9.35 -6.28 -4.49
N VAL A 109 8.73 -7.01 -5.40
CA VAL A 109 7.34 -6.85 -5.78
C VAL A 109 6.73 -8.25 -5.94
N PRO A 110 5.54 -8.51 -5.38
CA PRO A 110 4.83 -7.60 -4.47
C PRO A 110 5.56 -7.47 -3.14
N ALA A 111 5.45 -6.31 -2.51
CA ALA A 111 5.92 -6.07 -1.16
C ALA A 111 4.82 -5.34 -0.39
N TYR A 112 4.65 -5.70 0.87
CA TYR A 112 3.56 -5.19 1.71
C TYR A 112 4.10 -4.68 3.03
N TYR A 113 3.77 -3.43 3.35
CA TYR A 113 4.17 -2.76 4.58
C TYR A 113 2.91 -2.38 5.35
N LEU A 114 2.75 -2.90 6.55
CA LEU A 114 1.60 -2.60 7.41
C LEU A 114 2.02 -1.67 8.55
N PHE A 115 1.43 -0.49 8.60
CA PHE A 115 1.69 0.53 9.62
C PHE A 115 0.48 0.68 10.54
N ASP A 116 0.74 0.92 11.83
CA ASP A 116 -0.34 1.22 12.78
C ASP A 116 -0.82 2.68 12.65
N ALA A 117 -1.82 3.05 13.45
CA ALA A 117 -2.41 4.38 13.42
C ALA A 117 -1.41 5.50 13.78
N GLN A 118 -0.29 5.15 14.42
CA GLN A 118 0.78 6.08 14.76
C GLN A 118 1.89 6.12 13.70
N GLY A 119 1.72 5.37 12.61
CA GLY A 119 2.70 5.32 11.53
C GLY A 119 3.87 4.38 11.78
N LYS A 120 3.79 3.52 12.79
CA LYS A 120 4.83 2.56 13.11
C LYS A 120 4.67 1.29 12.29
N LEU A 121 5.77 0.79 11.71
CA LEU A 121 5.76 -0.46 10.96
C LEU A 121 5.48 -1.64 11.88
N LYS A 122 4.42 -2.38 11.61
CA LYS A 122 3.99 -3.55 12.38
C LYS A 122 4.32 -4.86 11.70
N SER A 123 4.29 -4.89 10.37
CA SER A 123 4.57 -6.12 9.64
C SER A 123 5.04 -5.81 8.23
N PHE A 124 5.89 -6.67 7.73
CA PHE A 124 6.37 -6.64 6.35
C PHE A 124 6.26 -8.04 5.78
N ALA A 125 5.82 -8.16 4.54
CA ALA A 125 5.82 -9.41 3.81
C ALA A 125 6.05 -9.14 2.33
N ALA A 126 6.62 -10.11 1.63
CA ALA A 126 6.93 -9.97 0.21
C ALA A 126 6.71 -11.28 -0.52
N GLY A 127 6.51 -11.17 -1.85
CA GLY A 127 6.39 -12.32 -2.73
C GLY A 127 5.00 -12.93 -2.77
N GLU A 128 4.92 -14.09 -3.39
CA GLU A 128 3.65 -14.76 -3.70
C GLU A 128 2.81 -15.05 -2.46
N ARG A 129 3.44 -15.39 -1.34
CA ARG A 129 2.75 -15.72 -0.09
C ARG A 129 2.65 -14.53 0.87
N GLY A 130 3.06 -13.35 0.44
CA GLY A 130 3.09 -12.17 1.30
C GLY A 130 1.74 -11.85 1.93
N LEU A 131 0.66 -11.88 1.15
CA LEU A 131 -0.68 -11.61 1.66
C LEU A 131 -1.16 -12.64 2.67
N ASP A 132 -0.87 -13.92 2.44
CA ASP A 132 -1.23 -14.97 3.40
C ASP A 132 -0.53 -14.77 4.74
N MET A 133 0.75 -14.40 4.69
CA MET A 133 1.53 -14.13 5.90
C MET A 133 1.01 -12.89 6.63
N LEU A 134 0.46 -11.92 5.89
CA LEU A 134 0.02 -10.64 6.44
C LEU A 134 -1.39 -10.70 7.05
N THR A 135 -2.21 -11.67 6.68
CA THR A 135 -3.63 -11.73 7.05
C THR A 135 -3.84 -11.63 8.56
N SER A 136 -3.13 -12.44 9.35
CA SER A 136 -3.24 -12.40 10.81
C SER A 136 -2.80 -11.07 11.40
N ALA A 137 -1.75 -10.47 10.83
CA ALA A 137 -1.25 -9.17 11.31
C ALA A 137 -2.28 -8.07 11.07
N VAL A 138 -2.93 -8.07 9.90
CA VAL A 138 -3.98 -7.10 9.59
C VAL A 138 -5.15 -7.25 10.58
N GLU A 139 -5.62 -8.48 10.80
CA GLU A 139 -6.74 -8.73 11.71
C GLU A 139 -6.41 -8.30 13.14
N ARG A 140 -5.23 -8.61 13.64
CA ARG A 140 -4.80 -8.20 14.98
C ARG A 140 -4.69 -6.68 15.10
N LEU A 141 -4.15 -6.03 14.07
CA LEU A 141 -4.00 -4.56 14.08
C LEU A 141 -5.36 -3.86 14.10
N LEU A 142 -6.29 -4.32 13.28
CA LEU A 142 -7.63 -3.71 13.22
C LEU A 142 -8.42 -3.95 14.52
N ALA A 143 -8.27 -5.14 15.13
CA ALA A 143 -8.89 -5.42 16.43
C ALA A 143 -8.31 -4.53 17.52
N ALA A 144 -6.99 -4.34 17.57
CA ALA A 144 -6.35 -3.47 18.54
C ALA A 144 -6.74 -2.00 18.36
N THR A 145 -6.87 -1.56 17.10
CA THR A 145 -7.32 -0.19 16.78
C THR A 145 -8.75 0.04 17.27
N ALA A 146 -9.64 -0.92 17.06
CA ALA A 146 -11.03 -0.85 17.53
C ALA A 146 -11.10 -0.77 19.05
N GLN A 147 -10.27 -1.56 19.78
CA GLN A 147 -10.21 -1.52 21.23
C GLN A 147 -9.71 -0.17 21.74
N GLN A 148 -8.70 0.41 21.11
CA GLN A 148 -8.18 1.73 21.48
C GLN A 148 -9.25 2.81 21.32
N GLN A 149 -10.01 2.78 20.22
CA GLN A 149 -11.09 3.72 19.97
C GLN A 149 -12.20 3.59 21.00
N THR A 150 -12.58 2.37 21.36
CA THR A 150 -13.59 2.09 22.39
C THR A 150 -13.13 2.60 23.74
N THR A 151 -11.89 2.34 24.14
CA THR A 151 -11.30 2.82 25.40
C THR A 151 -11.29 4.35 25.44
N THR A 152 -10.90 5.00 24.36
CA THR A 152 -10.86 6.46 24.27
C THR A 152 -12.28 7.04 24.35
N ALA A 153 -13.26 6.41 23.74
CA ALA A 153 -14.66 6.86 23.77
C ALA A 153 -15.29 6.70 25.17
N GLN A 154 -14.84 5.73 25.95
CA GLN A 154 -15.33 5.48 27.31
C GLN A 154 -14.62 6.32 28.36
N GLY A 155 -13.45 6.81 28.03
CA GLY A 155 -12.65 7.65 28.90
C GLY A 155 -12.92 9.10 28.73
#